data_3952898baec5085af9ac8f8d52c69062
#
_entry.id   3952898baec5085af9ac8f8d52c69062
#
_cell.length_a   1.000
_cell.length_b   1.000
_cell.length_c   1.000
_cell.angle_alpha   90.00
_cell.angle_beta   90.00
_cell.angle_gamma   90.00
#
_symmetry.space_group_name_H-M   'P 1'
#
loop_
_entity.id
_entity.type
_entity.pdbx_description
1 polymer ?
#
loop_
_entity_poly.entity_id
_entity_poly.type
_entity_poly.pdbx_seq_one_letter_code
_entity_poly.pdbx_strand_id
1 'polypeptide(L)'
;MKSFRLLLVGITFVVLTVAAPGQKSEIALSVNEQFVDAALDAVLSKGEPPAIPLKAEAGDASCHESVTLLRELNGVRSGVRFREGKINVPLAFRGSYKAMFIGCVDFSGTGEAIVEPEFDSQNQRIIAKTRITNIALSGMAGVGSSLLAKLLQSNVDEKINPVELIRLEKLSFLFPIQNTGSLRLNAVGFRYAVQNGSVTFYIPYEFIRN
;
A
#
# COMPACT_ATOMS: atom_id res chain seq x y z
N MET A 1 -79.72 17.87 -33.49
CA MET A 1 -78.36 18.05 -34.07
C MET A 1 -77.40 18.19 -32.91
N LYS A 2 -76.73 17.13 -32.51
CA LYS A 2 -75.71 17.09 -31.38
C LYS A 2 -74.36 16.77 -31.94
N SER A 3 -73.45 17.73 -31.87
CA SER A 3 -72.11 17.65 -32.33
C SER A 3 -71.27 16.80 -31.35
N PHE A 4 -70.73 15.69 -31.84
CA PHE A 4 -69.83 14.80 -31.08
C PHE A 4 -68.39 15.30 -31.29
N ARG A 5 -67.80 15.89 -30.26
CA ARG A 5 -66.41 16.31 -30.25
C ARG A 5 -65.55 15.08 -29.85
N LEU A 6 -64.82 14.57 -30.79
CA LEU A 6 -63.76 13.55 -30.51
C LEU A 6 -62.56 14.25 -29.90
N LEU A 7 -62.28 13.89 -28.65
CA LEU A 7 -61.10 14.35 -27.93
C LEU A 7 -59.99 13.31 -28.18
N LEU A 8 -59.03 13.67 -29.03
CA LEU A 8 -57.86 12.86 -29.31
C LEU A 8 -56.84 13.09 -28.19
N VAL A 9 -56.74 12.16 -27.25
CA VAL A 9 -55.70 12.16 -26.22
C VAL A 9 -54.46 11.52 -26.79
N GLY A 10 -53.49 12.35 -27.18
CA GLY A 10 -52.14 11.90 -27.58
C GLY A 10 -51.33 11.45 -26.36
N ILE A 11 -51.18 10.16 -26.20
CA ILE A 11 -50.26 9.59 -25.21
C ILE A 11 -48.84 9.69 -25.75
N THR A 12 -48.10 10.71 -25.30
CA THR A 12 -46.67 10.84 -25.61
C THR A 12 -45.91 9.84 -24.73
N PHE A 13 -45.47 8.76 -25.30
CA PHE A 13 -44.59 7.77 -24.64
C PHE A 13 -43.17 8.36 -24.56
N VAL A 14 -42.79 8.91 -23.40
CA VAL A 14 -41.42 9.30 -23.11
C VAL A 14 -40.65 8.05 -22.81
N VAL A 15 -39.90 7.58 -23.81
CA VAL A 15 -38.92 6.48 -23.63
C VAL A 15 -37.73 7.04 -22.86
N LEU A 16 -37.75 6.87 -21.54
CA LEU A 16 -36.56 7.04 -20.71
C LEU A 16 -35.55 5.95 -21.06
N THR A 17 -34.56 6.27 -21.90
CA THR A 17 -33.39 5.46 -22.07
C THR A 17 -32.58 5.51 -20.78
N VAL A 18 -32.81 4.56 -19.89
CA VAL A 18 -31.91 4.31 -18.75
C VAL A 18 -30.61 3.81 -19.37
N ALA A 19 -29.59 4.67 -19.41
CA ALA A 19 -28.24 4.25 -19.71
C ALA A 19 -27.88 3.20 -18.65
N ALA A 20 -27.82 1.92 -19.04
CA ALA A 20 -27.32 0.86 -18.16
C ALA A 20 -25.93 1.26 -17.70
N PRO A 21 -25.65 1.32 -16.37
CA PRO A 21 -24.30 1.57 -15.91
C PRO A 21 -23.41 0.49 -16.53
N GLY A 22 -22.42 0.91 -17.30
CA GLY A 22 -21.48 0.00 -17.95
C GLY A 22 -21.00 -1.02 -16.92
N GLN A 23 -21.11 -2.28 -17.26
CA GLN A 23 -20.75 -3.39 -16.38
C GLN A 23 -19.27 -3.26 -16.07
N LYS A 24 -18.94 -2.71 -14.88
CA LYS A 24 -17.55 -2.57 -14.44
C LYS A 24 -17.04 -3.96 -14.13
N SER A 25 -16.24 -4.49 -15.02
CA SER A 25 -15.52 -5.74 -14.81
C SER A 25 -14.34 -5.47 -13.91
N GLU A 26 -14.18 -6.24 -12.85
CA GLU A 26 -13.02 -6.10 -11.97
C GLU A 26 -12.34 -7.45 -11.74
N ILE A 27 -11.03 -7.40 -11.57
CA ILE A 27 -10.23 -8.54 -11.12
C ILE A 27 -10.01 -8.38 -9.62
N ALA A 28 -10.30 -9.44 -8.86
CA ALA A 28 -10.02 -9.52 -7.44
C ALA A 28 -8.79 -10.40 -7.20
N LEU A 29 -7.78 -9.85 -6.51
CA LEU A 29 -6.59 -10.57 -6.10
C LEU A 29 -6.52 -10.62 -4.58
N SER A 30 -6.62 -11.82 -4.00
CA SER A 30 -6.47 -12.03 -2.56
C SER A 30 -5.06 -12.47 -2.21
N VAL A 31 -4.48 -11.81 -1.19
CA VAL A 31 -3.16 -12.10 -0.65
C VAL A 31 -3.30 -12.41 0.83
N ASN A 32 -2.78 -13.55 1.27
CA ASN A 32 -2.78 -13.95 2.69
C ASN A 32 -1.44 -13.63 3.38
N GLU A 33 -1.44 -13.66 4.71
CA GLU A 33 -0.26 -13.40 5.52
C GLU A 33 0.89 -14.38 5.21
N GLN A 34 0.59 -15.63 4.91
CA GLN A 34 1.59 -16.67 4.62
C GLN A 34 2.37 -16.36 3.33
N PHE A 35 1.68 -15.84 2.30
CA PHE A 35 2.33 -15.42 1.07
C PHE A 35 3.31 -14.27 1.33
N VAL A 36 2.89 -13.28 2.13
CA VAL A 36 3.74 -12.14 2.48
C VAL A 36 4.93 -12.58 3.33
N ASP A 37 4.72 -13.45 4.31
CA ASP A 37 5.78 -14.01 5.14
C ASP A 37 6.82 -14.76 4.29
N ALA A 38 6.37 -15.59 3.34
CA ALA A 38 7.28 -16.31 2.43
C ALA A 38 8.09 -15.35 1.53
N ALA A 39 7.44 -14.28 1.03
CA ALA A 39 8.13 -13.26 0.25
C ALA A 39 9.18 -12.52 1.08
N LEU A 40 8.86 -12.14 2.32
CA LEU A 40 9.80 -11.50 3.24
C LEU A 40 10.95 -12.43 3.61
N ASP A 41 10.69 -13.71 3.85
CA ASP A 41 11.74 -14.71 4.08
C ASP A 41 12.70 -14.79 2.88
N ALA A 42 12.17 -14.76 1.66
CA ALA A 42 13.01 -14.78 0.47
C ALA A 42 13.88 -13.52 0.31
N VAL A 43 13.37 -12.35 0.70
CA VAL A 43 14.10 -11.07 0.64
C VAL A 43 15.13 -10.96 1.75
N LEU A 44 14.75 -11.33 2.99
CA LEU A 44 15.59 -11.13 4.17
C LEU A 44 16.61 -12.25 4.40
N SER A 45 16.45 -13.44 3.78
CA SER A 45 17.37 -14.57 3.92
C SER A 45 18.51 -14.57 2.91
N LYS A 46 18.40 -13.84 1.81
CA LYS A 46 19.35 -13.83 0.69
C LYS A 46 19.96 -12.46 0.48
N GLY A 47 20.92 -12.06 1.31
CA GLY A 47 21.64 -10.81 1.12
C GLY A 47 21.75 -9.96 2.37
N GLU A 48 22.24 -8.73 2.20
CA GLU A 48 22.24 -7.76 3.29
C GLU A 48 20.80 -7.33 3.59
N PRO A 49 20.38 -7.36 4.86
CA PRO A 49 19.05 -6.87 5.24
C PRO A 49 18.87 -5.41 4.81
N PRO A 50 17.68 -5.01 4.37
CA PRO A 50 17.43 -3.63 3.95
C PRO A 50 17.71 -2.67 5.11
N ALA A 51 18.55 -1.67 4.85
CA ALA A 51 18.89 -0.61 5.79
C ALA A 51 18.35 0.73 5.30
N ILE A 52 17.73 1.47 6.22
CA ILE A 52 17.19 2.82 5.96
C ILE A 52 18.13 3.82 6.63
N PRO A 53 18.78 4.71 5.87
CA PRO A 53 19.64 5.74 6.46
C PRO A 53 18.79 6.75 7.25
N LEU A 54 19.21 7.08 8.46
CA LEU A 54 18.53 8.08 9.30
C LEU A 54 18.84 9.51 8.89
N LYS A 55 19.99 9.75 8.24
CA LYS A 55 20.37 11.05 7.67
C LYS A 55 20.62 10.95 6.17
N ALA A 56 20.38 12.05 5.44
CA ALA A 56 20.55 12.11 4.00
C ALA A 56 22.02 12.20 3.57
N GLU A 57 22.90 12.71 4.43
CA GLU A 57 24.33 12.85 4.14
C GLU A 57 25.12 11.72 4.82
N ALA A 58 26.17 11.27 4.14
CA ALA A 58 27.13 10.35 4.73
C ALA A 58 27.70 10.99 6.00
N GLY A 59 27.18 10.58 7.14
CA GLY A 59 27.68 10.99 8.43
C GLY A 59 29.13 10.67 8.57
N ASP A 60 29.76 11.24 9.57
CA ASP A 60 31.12 10.94 10.01
C ASP A 60 31.39 9.42 9.88
N ALA A 61 32.49 9.03 9.25
CA ALA A 61 32.87 7.62 9.01
C ALA A 61 32.86 6.74 10.27
N SER A 62 32.77 7.35 11.45
CA SER A 62 32.71 6.68 12.75
C SER A 62 31.31 6.21 13.18
N CYS A 63 30.22 6.64 12.52
CA CYS A 63 28.84 6.24 12.86
C CYS A 63 27.94 6.16 11.63
N HIS A 64 27.57 4.94 11.25
CA HIS A 64 26.60 4.71 10.17
C HIS A 64 25.18 4.82 10.73
N GLU A 65 24.62 6.04 10.67
CA GLU A 65 23.28 6.32 11.17
C GLU A 65 22.23 5.64 10.26
N SER A 66 21.80 4.45 10.65
CA SER A 66 20.85 3.66 9.88
C SER A 66 19.99 2.75 10.76
N VAL A 67 18.87 2.32 10.21
CA VAL A 67 18.00 1.28 10.78
C VAL A 67 17.98 0.11 9.82
N THR A 68 18.34 -1.06 10.29
CA THR A 68 18.32 -2.32 9.55
C THR A 68 17.14 -3.16 10.00
N LEU A 69 16.31 -3.58 9.04
CA LEU A 69 15.18 -4.46 9.31
C LEU A 69 15.68 -5.87 9.60
N LEU A 70 15.22 -6.45 10.69
CA LEU A 70 15.50 -7.84 11.07
C LEU A 70 14.28 -8.71 10.80
N ARG A 71 14.49 -9.98 10.52
CA ARG A 71 13.38 -10.93 10.38
C ARG A 71 12.69 -11.18 11.72
N GLU A 72 13.47 -11.24 12.80
CA GLU A 72 12.95 -11.48 14.14
C GLU A 72 13.87 -10.86 15.21
N LEU A 73 13.26 -10.36 16.29
CA LEU A 73 13.95 -9.92 17.49
C LEU A 73 13.01 -10.08 18.70
N ASN A 74 13.51 -10.70 19.77
CA ASN A 74 12.78 -10.87 21.05
C ASN A 74 11.37 -11.49 20.88
N GLY A 75 11.20 -12.43 19.95
CA GLY A 75 9.94 -13.09 19.66
C GLY A 75 8.98 -12.29 18.77
N VAL A 76 9.34 -11.07 18.39
CA VAL A 76 8.59 -10.28 17.38
C VAL A 76 9.17 -10.58 16.01
N ARG A 77 8.36 -11.15 15.13
CA ARG A 77 8.72 -11.43 13.74
C ARG A 77 8.19 -10.32 12.84
N SER A 78 9.08 -9.71 12.06
CA SER A 78 8.70 -8.75 11.03
C SER A 78 7.80 -9.40 9.99
N GLY A 79 6.69 -8.74 9.65
CA GLY A 79 5.71 -9.31 8.75
C GLY A 79 4.58 -8.35 8.46
N VAL A 80 3.55 -8.85 7.79
CA VAL A 80 2.29 -8.13 7.58
C VAL A 80 1.17 -8.95 8.19
N ARG A 81 0.27 -8.28 8.91
CA ARG A 81 -0.88 -8.89 9.57
C ARG A 81 -2.15 -8.15 9.19
N PHE A 82 -3.13 -8.91 8.73
CA PHE A 82 -4.42 -8.39 8.28
C PHE A 82 -5.46 -8.61 9.39
N ARG A 83 -5.77 -7.56 10.14
CA ARG A 83 -6.69 -7.64 11.28
C ARG A 83 -7.50 -6.36 11.42
N GLU A 84 -8.74 -6.49 11.84
CA GLU A 84 -9.63 -5.35 12.17
C GLU A 84 -9.74 -4.32 11.03
N GLY A 85 -9.75 -4.79 9.77
CA GLY A 85 -9.83 -3.91 8.62
C GLY A 85 -8.55 -3.13 8.32
N LYS A 86 -7.42 -3.45 8.98
CA LYS A 86 -6.15 -2.74 8.87
C LYS A 86 -5.03 -3.67 8.42
N ILE A 87 -4.04 -3.07 7.76
CA ILE A 87 -2.77 -3.72 7.43
C ILE A 87 -1.77 -3.32 8.50
N ASN A 88 -1.52 -4.21 9.45
CA ASN A 88 -0.59 -4.02 10.55
C ASN A 88 0.76 -4.64 10.18
N VAL A 89 1.83 -3.93 10.49
CA VAL A 89 3.20 -4.34 10.16
C VAL A 89 4.03 -4.37 11.44
N PRO A 90 4.10 -5.53 12.13
CA PRO A 90 5.08 -5.71 13.19
C PRO A 90 6.48 -5.70 12.59
N LEU A 91 7.40 -5.01 13.27
CA LEU A 91 8.77 -4.79 12.83
C LEU A 91 9.75 -5.17 13.92
N ALA A 92 10.82 -5.86 13.56
CA ALA A 92 12.01 -6.07 14.36
C ALA A 92 13.16 -5.34 13.67
N PHE A 93 13.95 -4.57 14.40
CA PHE A 93 15.01 -3.76 13.81
C PHE A 93 16.19 -3.58 14.75
N ARG A 94 17.34 -3.23 14.18
CA ARG A 94 18.53 -2.72 14.87
C ARG A 94 19.06 -1.51 14.13
N GLY A 95 19.84 -0.71 14.79
CA GLY A 95 20.45 0.45 14.14
C GLY A 95 21.47 1.14 15.01
N SER A 96 22.02 2.20 14.46
CA SER A 96 22.91 3.10 15.18
C SER A 96 22.58 4.54 14.82
N TYR A 97 22.79 5.45 15.75
CA TYR A 97 22.67 6.88 15.51
C TYR A 97 23.68 7.66 16.32
N LYS A 98 24.04 8.85 15.85
CA LYS A 98 24.95 9.74 16.55
C LYS A 98 24.17 10.60 17.57
N ALA A 99 24.27 10.25 18.84
CA ALA A 99 23.70 11.03 19.92
C ALA A 99 24.63 12.20 20.29
N MET A 100 24.04 13.38 20.51
CA MET A 100 24.78 14.54 21.01
C MET A 100 25.52 14.19 22.31
N PHE A 101 26.81 14.50 22.40
CA PHE A 101 27.69 14.30 23.54
C PHE A 101 28.03 12.85 23.94
N ILE A 102 27.37 11.83 23.37
CA ILE A 102 27.59 10.43 23.70
C ILE A 102 28.37 9.70 22.59
N GLY A 103 28.26 10.20 21.35
CA GLY A 103 28.85 9.55 20.17
C GLY A 103 27.88 8.57 19.49
N CYS A 104 28.42 7.54 18.85
CA CYS A 104 27.61 6.53 18.19
C CYS A 104 26.96 5.58 19.18
N VAL A 105 25.66 5.44 19.12
CA VAL A 105 24.86 4.60 20.01
C VAL A 105 24.13 3.56 19.17
N ASP A 106 24.39 2.30 19.49
CA ASP A 106 23.65 1.19 18.90
C ASP A 106 22.35 0.95 19.67
N PHE A 107 21.31 0.63 18.92
CA PHE A 107 20.02 0.28 19.48
C PHE A 107 19.41 -0.91 18.74
N SER A 108 18.52 -1.59 19.39
CA SER A 108 17.64 -2.57 18.77
C SER A 108 16.24 -2.40 19.32
N GLY A 109 15.25 -2.90 18.60
CA GLY A 109 13.89 -2.73 19.05
C GLY A 109 12.87 -3.44 18.19
N THR A 110 11.65 -3.35 18.66
CA THR A 110 10.47 -3.79 17.93
C THR A 110 9.51 -2.62 17.75
N GLY A 111 8.69 -2.69 16.76
CA GLY A 111 7.70 -1.64 16.49
C GLY A 111 6.49 -2.19 15.76
N GLU A 112 5.51 -1.34 15.65
CA GLU A 112 4.31 -1.57 14.84
C GLU A 112 4.05 -0.37 13.94
N ALA A 113 3.67 -0.65 12.72
CA ALA A 113 3.20 0.35 11.78
C ALA A 113 1.86 -0.07 11.17
N ILE A 114 1.09 0.90 10.71
CA ILE A 114 -0.10 0.69 9.89
C ILE A 114 0.22 1.17 8.48
N VAL A 115 -0.14 0.36 7.49
CA VAL A 115 0.02 0.67 6.07
C VAL A 115 -1.36 0.85 5.46
N GLU A 116 -1.56 1.97 4.79
CA GLU A 116 -2.81 2.36 4.15
C GLU A 116 -2.58 2.54 2.64
N PRO A 117 -2.97 1.56 1.81
CA PRO A 117 -2.94 1.72 0.36
C PRO A 117 -3.97 2.74 -0.10
N GLU A 118 -3.58 3.62 -1.03
CA GLU A 118 -4.44 4.63 -1.62
C GLU A 118 -4.28 4.65 -3.15
N PHE A 119 -5.32 5.07 -3.83
CA PHE A 119 -5.28 5.32 -5.27
C PHE A 119 -5.04 6.80 -5.56
N ASP A 120 -3.85 7.10 -6.07
CA ASP A 120 -3.51 8.42 -6.61
C ASP A 120 -4.04 8.51 -8.06
N SER A 121 -5.25 9.00 -8.20
CA SER A 121 -5.95 9.09 -9.49
C SER A 121 -5.31 10.09 -10.45
N GLN A 122 -4.59 11.11 -9.94
CA GLN A 122 -3.93 12.11 -10.76
C GLN A 122 -2.70 11.52 -11.47
N ASN A 123 -1.94 10.68 -10.77
CA ASN A 123 -0.73 10.04 -11.28
C ASN A 123 -0.96 8.59 -11.72
N GLN A 124 -2.21 8.10 -11.67
CA GLN A 124 -2.60 6.75 -12.08
C GLN A 124 -1.73 5.65 -11.43
N ARG A 125 -1.54 5.76 -10.13
CA ARG A 125 -0.70 4.84 -9.35
C ARG A 125 -1.34 4.48 -8.00
N ILE A 126 -0.94 3.34 -7.49
CA ILE A 126 -1.26 2.90 -6.14
C ILE A 126 -0.08 3.26 -5.26
N ILE A 127 -0.35 4.00 -4.21
CA ILE A 127 0.64 4.41 -3.19
C ILE A 127 0.27 3.77 -1.85
N ALA A 128 1.22 3.70 -0.95
CA ALA A 128 0.96 3.34 0.44
C ALA A 128 1.51 4.41 1.37
N LYS A 129 0.72 4.78 2.36
CA LYS A 129 1.13 5.60 3.49
C LYS A 129 1.42 4.70 4.69
N THR A 130 2.55 4.92 5.32
CA THR A 130 2.99 4.14 6.48
C THR A 130 3.01 5.04 7.70
N ARG A 131 2.39 4.61 8.77
CA ARG A 131 2.39 5.33 10.05
C ARG A 131 2.86 4.40 11.16
N ILE A 132 3.95 4.78 11.84
CA ILE A 132 4.45 4.07 13.00
C ILE A 132 3.51 4.33 14.17
N THR A 133 3.03 3.27 14.81
CA THR A 133 2.07 3.37 15.92
C THR A 133 2.71 3.08 17.27
N ASN A 134 3.73 2.23 17.29
CA ASN A 134 4.43 1.86 18.51
C ASN A 134 5.92 1.56 18.23
N ILE A 135 6.80 1.90 19.17
CA ILE A 135 8.20 1.52 19.17
C ILE A 135 8.62 1.16 20.60
N ALA A 136 9.21 -0.01 20.74
CA ALA A 136 9.85 -0.49 21.96
C ALA A 136 11.34 -0.72 21.70
N LEU A 137 12.19 0.04 22.39
CA LEU A 137 13.66 -0.06 22.25
C LEU A 137 14.27 -0.87 23.38
N SER A 138 15.26 -1.68 23.03
CA SER A 138 16.12 -2.41 23.95
C SER A 138 17.51 -1.78 23.95
N GLY A 139 18.15 -1.72 25.13
CA GLY A 139 19.54 -1.22 25.24
C GLY A 139 19.66 0.28 25.54
N MET A 140 18.56 1.04 25.55
CA MET A 140 18.56 2.44 25.94
C MET A 140 17.73 2.65 27.21
N ALA A 141 18.34 3.05 28.29
CA ALA A 141 17.63 3.36 29.52
C ALA A 141 16.76 4.62 29.36
N GLY A 142 15.46 4.40 29.19
CA GLY A 142 14.35 5.32 29.52
C GLY A 142 14.19 6.65 28.75
N VAL A 143 15.22 7.37 28.39
CA VAL A 143 15.10 8.76 27.90
C VAL A 143 15.13 8.90 26.39
N GLY A 144 15.61 7.90 25.66
CA GLY A 144 15.82 7.98 24.22
C GLY A 144 14.68 7.45 23.33
N SER A 145 13.77 6.65 23.89
CA SER A 145 12.78 5.92 23.09
C SER A 145 11.77 6.83 22.37
N SER A 146 11.27 7.85 23.06
CA SER A 146 10.30 8.78 22.46
C SER A 146 10.93 9.70 21.41
N LEU A 147 12.19 10.10 21.62
CA LEU A 147 12.93 10.91 20.64
C LEU A 147 13.24 10.10 19.39
N LEU A 148 13.72 8.86 19.56
CA LEU A 148 14.01 7.97 18.43
C LEU A 148 12.74 7.58 17.68
N ALA A 149 11.62 7.36 18.38
CA ALA A 149 10.33 7.13 17.74
C ALA A 149 9.93 8.30 16.83
N LYS A 150 10.10 9.54 17.29
CA LYS A 150 9.84 10.74 16.48
C LYS A 150 10.80 10.86 15.30
N LEU A 151 12.08 10.56 15.49
CA LEU A 151 13.07 10.56 14.41
C LEU A 151 12.76 9.51 13.36
N LEU A 152 12.36 8.31 13.77
CA LEU A 152 11.96 7.25 12.84
C LEU A 152 10.70 7.63 12.07
N GLN A 153 9.69 8.19 12.73
CA GLN A 153 8.48 8.67 12.05
C GLN A 153 8.81 9.78 11.05
N SER A 154 9.61 10.78 11.44
CA SER A 154 10.04 11.85 10.53
C SER A 154 10.77 11.30 9.30
N ASN A 155 11.67 10.33 9.48
CA ASN A 155 12.37 9.69 8.35
C ASN A 155 11.42 8.88 7.45
N VAL A 156 10.43 8.20 8.03
CA VAL A 156 9.40 7.52 7.24
C VAL A 156 8.58 8.53 6.43
N ASP A 157 8.19 9.64 7.06
CA ASP A 157 7.39 10.69 6.41
C ASP A 157 8.16 11.39 5.29
N GLU A 158 9.45 11.67 5.49
CA GLU A 158 10.27 12.41 4.52
C GLU A 158 10.82 11.53 3.38
N LYS A 159 11.15 10.26 3.66
CA LYS A 159 11.89 9.40 2.72
C LYS A 159 11.07 8.26 2.13
N ILE A 160 9.98 7.87 2.81
CA ILE A 160 9.18 6.70 2.43
C ILE A 160 7.77 7.12 2.04
N ASN A 161 7.15 8.04 2.77
CA ASN A 161 5.75 8.40 2.55
C ASN A 161 5.54 9.49 1.49
N PRO A 162 4.64 9.23 0.55
CA PRO A 162 4.03 7.93 0.23
C PRO A 162 4.97 7.08 -0.64
N VAL A 163 5.00 5.77 -0.39
CA VAL A 163 5.71 4.83 -1.27
C VAL A 163 4.85 4.47 -2.47
N GLU A 164 5.38 4.57 -3.69
CA GLU A 164 4.72 4.07 -4.89
C GLU A 164 4.79 2.54 -4.90
N LEU A 165 3.63 1.88 -4.86
CA LEU A 165 3.54 0.42 -4.93
C LEU A 165 3.56 -0.07 -6.38
N ILE A 166 2.70 0.50 -7.22
CA ILE A 166 2.58 0.12 -8.62
C ILE A 166 1.80 1.18 -9.42
N ARG A 167 2.13 1.36 -10.69
CA ARG A 167 1.35 2.16 -11.64
C ARG A 167 0.29 1.32 -12.32
N LEU A 168 -0.88 1.90 -12.59
CA LEU A 168 -2.00 1.19 -13.24
C LEU A 168 -1.64 0.66 -14.62
N GLU A 169 -0.73 1.31 -15.35
CA GLU A 169 -0.24 0.81 -16.65
C GLU A 169 0.38 -0.59 -16.56
N LYS A 170 1.03 -0.91 -15.42
CA LYS A 170 1.63 -2.23 -15.14
C LYS A 170 0.59 -3.31 -14.83
N LEU A 171 -0.63 -2.89 -14.51
CA LEU A 171 -1.77 -3.78 -14.28
C LEU A 171 -2.66 -3.90 -15.52
N SER A 172 -2.30 -3.22 -16.61
CA SER A 172 -3.04 -3.26 -17.87
C SER A 172 -2.47 -4.34 -18.80
N PHE A 173 -3.34 -5.04 -19.52
CA PHE A 173 -2.97 -6.19 -20.35
C PHE A 173 -3.44 -6.01 -21.79
N LEU A 174 -2.69 -6.58 -22.72
CA LEU A 174 -3.05 -6.65 -24.13
C LEU A 174 -3.18 -8.11 -24.55
N PHE A 175 -4.37 -8.49 -25.02
CA PHE A 175 -4.64 -9.83 -25.53
C PHE A 175 -4.82 -9.80 -27.04
N PRO A 176 -4.05 -10.56 -27.83
CA PRO A 176 -4.29 -10.70 -29.24
C PRO A 176 -5.58 -11.50 -29.48
N ILE A 177 -6.43 -11.00 -30.38
CA ILE A 177 -7.62 -11.73 -30.85
C ILE A 177 -7.30 -12.25 -32.25
N GLN A 178 -7.36 -13.58 -32.41
CA GLN A 178 -7.04 -14.20 -33.70
C GLN A 178 -7.83 -13.55 -34.84
N ASN A 179 -7.13 -13.11 -35.88
CA ASN A 179 -7.65 -12.54 -37.13
C ASN A 179 -8.46 -11.23 -36.99
N THR A 180 -8.60 -10.61 -35.81
CA THR A 180 -9.52 -9.48 -35.62
C THR A 180 -8.96 -8.31 -34.84
N GLY A 181 -7.66 -8.30 -34.49
CA GLY A 181 -7.03 -7.20 -33.72
C GLY A 181 -6.61 -7.59 -32.31
N SER A 182 -6.71 -6.67 -31.39
CA SER A 182 -6.35 -6.91 -29.99
C SER A 182 -7.40 -6.34 -29.03
N LEU A 183 -7.49 -6.93 -27.83
CA LEU A 183 -8.29 -6.45 -26.72
C LEU A 183 -7.35 -5.92 -25.64
N ARG A 184 -7.47 -4.65 -25.32
CA ARG A 184 -6.77 -4.04 -24.19
C ARG A 184 -7.68 -4.05 -22.97
N LEU A 185 -7.19 -4.61 -21.88
CA LEU A 185 -7.74 -4.46 -20.54
C LEU A 185 -6.99 -3.31 -19.87
N ASN A 186 -7.64 -2.18 -19.75
CA ASN A 186 -7.05 -0.99 -19.17
C ASN A 186 -7.51 -0.87 -17.71
N ALA A 187 -6.56 -0.96 -16.76
CA ALA A 187 -6.86 -0.75 -15.36
C ALA A 187 -7.22 0.72 -15.12
N VAL A 188 -8.37 0.99 -14.51
CA VAL A 188 -8.91 2.36 -14.36
C VAL A 188 -9.12 2.77 -12.90
N GLY A 189 -8.75 1.93 -11.96
CA GLY A 189 -8.90 2.23 -10.55
C GLY A 189 -8.35 1.16 -9.64
N PHE A 190 -8.54 1.39 -8.34
CA PHE A 190 -8.09 0.49 -7.29
C PHE A 190 -8.95 0.67 -6.04
N ARG A 191 -9.29 -0.41 -5.41
CA ARG A 191 -9.82 -0.46 -4.05
C ARG A 191 -9.33 -1.72 -3.35
N TYR A 192 -9.37 -1.75 -2.04
CA TYR A 192 -9.01 -2.94 -1.29
C TYR A 192 -9.97 -3.18 -0.12
N ALA A 193 -10.00 -4.41 0.37
CA ALA A 193 -10.71 -4.80 1.57
C ALA A 193 -9.82 -5.72 2.40
N VAL A 194 -9.67 -5.40 3.68
CA VAL A 194 -8.90 -6.21 4.64
C VAL A 194 -9.85 -7.08 5.42
N GLN A 195 -9.58 -8.38 5.42
CA GLN A 195 -10.23 -9.39 6.24
C GLN A 195 -9.20 -9.99 7.21
N ASN A 196 -9.64 -10.71 8.22
CA ASN A 196 -8.71 -11.40 9.11
C ASN A 196 -7.88 -12.43 8.34
N GLY A 197 -6.57 -12.24 8.32
CA GLY A 197 -5.60 -13.12 7.66
C GLY A 197 -5.38 -12.88 6.17
N SER A 198 -6.10 -11.94 5.53
CA SER A 198 -5.95 -11.64 4.10
C SER A 198 -6.37 -10.23 3.73
N VAL A 199 -5.85 -9.76 2.60
CA VAL A 199 -6.30 -8.54 1.91
C VAL A 199 -6.73 -8.90 0.49
N THR A 200 -7.85 -8.33 0.04
CA THR A 200 -8.29 -8.47 -1.35
C THR A 200 -8.20 -7.12 -2.04
N PHE A 201 -7.45 -7.08 -3.13
CA PHE A 201 -7.32 -5.95 -4.03
C PHE A 201 -8.30 -6.10 -5.18
N TYR A 202 -9.03 -5.05 -5.49
CA TYR A 202 -10.01 -5.01 -6.59
C TYR A 202 -9.55 -3.98 -7.60
N ILE A 203 -9.38 -4.41 -8.83
CA ILE A 203 -8.88 -3.59 -9.93
C ILE A 203 -9.96 -3.57 -11.02
N PRO A 204 -10.71 -2.47 -11.16
CA PRO A 204 -11.67 -2.32 -12.24
C PRO A 204 -10.96 -2.09 -13.57
N TYR A 205 -11.54 -2.67 -14.63
CA TYR A 205 -11.01 -2.62 -15.99
C TYR A 205 -12.03 -2.07 -16.98
N GLU A 206 -11.52 -1.31 -17.95
CA GLU A 206 -12.19 -1.00 -19.19
C GLU A 206 -11.62 -1.86 -20.30
N PHE A 207 -12.51 -2.32 -21.19
CA PHE A 207 -12.17 -3.13 -22.34
C PHE A 207 -12.16 -2.27 -23.59
N ILE A 208 -11.01 -2.15 -24.25
CA ILE A 208 -10.82 -1.36 -25.45
C ILE A 208 -10.39 -2.32 -26.57
N ARG A 209 -11.18 -2.38 -27.64
CA ARG A 209 -10.82 -3.12 -28.83
C ARG A 209 -9.99 -2.23 -29.77
N ASN A 210 -8.82 -2.69 -30.16
CA ASN A 210 -7.94 -2.05 -31.14
C ASN A 210 -7.97 -2.82 -32.46
#